data_4e944515455f21b8a9142eda18c29b02
#
_entry.id   4e944515455f21b8a9142eda18c29b02
#
_cell.length_a   1.000
_cell.length_b   1.000
_cell.length_c   1.000
_cell.angle_alpha   90.00
_cell.angle_beta   90.00
_cell.angle_gamma   90.00
#
_symmetry.space_group_name_H-M   'P 1'
#
loop_
_entity.id
_entity.type
_entity.pdbx_description
1 polymer ?
#
loop_
_entity_poly.entity_id
_entity_poly.type
_entity_poly.pdbx_seq_one_letter_code
_entity_poly.pdbx_strand_id
1 'polypeptide(L)' 'MAYKIVAQKDDITVRSERASLLIAAAKARIWLEEGWEVSVTDADGNRLERTKLDQLFAA' A
#
# COMPACT_ATOMS: atom_id res chain seq x y z
N MET A 1 10.44 -11.85 0.14
CA MET A 1 9.84 -10.99 1.16
C MET A 1 8.52 -10.46 0.64
N ALA A 2 7.54 -10.34 1.50
CA ALA A 2 6.22 -9.93 1.07
C ALA A 2 5.84 -8.61 1.72
N TYR A 3 5.19 -7.77 0.93
CA TYR A 3 4.62 -6.51 1.41
C TYR A 3 3.13 -6.69 1.57
N LYS A 4 2.61 -6.30 2.71
CA LYS A 4 1.19 -6.42 3.01
C LYS A 4 0.51 -5.07 2.78
N ILE A 5 -0.59 -5.10 2.06
CA ILE A 5 -1.37 -3.92 1.74
C ILE A 5 -2.74 -4.10 2.37
N VAL A 6 -3.15 -3.14 3.17
CA VAL A 6 -4.49 -3.13 3.78
C VAL A 6 -5.20 -1.88 3.32
N ALA A 7 -6.36 -2.05 2.72
CA ALA A 7 -7.19 -0.94 2.27
C ALA A 7 -8.53 -1.00 2.97
N GLN A 8 -8.99 0.14 3.46
CA GLN A 8 -10.28 0.28 4.14
C GLN A 8 -11.11 1.38 3.51
N LYS A 9 -12.37 1.09 3.29
CA LYS A 9 -13.35 2.07 2.81
C LYS A 9 -14.71 1.72 3.38
N ASP A 10 -15.33 2.67 4.07
CA ASP A 10 -16.58 2.44 4.80
C ASP A 10 -16.38 1.25 5.77
N ASP A 11 -17.15 0.18 5.65
CA ASP A 11 -17.03 -1.00 6.49
C ASP A 11 -16.28 -2.14 5.81
N ILE A 12 -15.64 -1.86 4.68
CA ILE A 12 -14.96 -2.87 3.89
C ILE A 12 -13.46 -2.80 4.15
N THR A 13 -12.85 -3.94 4.44
CA THR A 13 -11.40 -4.08 4.57
C THR A 13 -10.91 -5.09 3.58
N VAL A 14 -9.95 -4.71 2.76
CA VAL A 14 -9.33 -5.59 1.77
C VAL A 14 -7.86 -5.73 2.09
N ARG A 15 -7.35 -6.95 2.03
CA ARG A 15 -5.93 -7.23 2.27
C ARG A 15 -5.33 -7.87 1.03
N SER A 16 -4.08 -7.51 0.77
CA SER A 16 -3.35 -8.06 -0.37
C SER A 16 -1.88 -8.20 0.00
N GLU A 17 -1.18 -9.13 -0.64
CA GLU A 17 0.25 -9.29 -0.49
C GLU A 17 0.91 -9.29 -1.84
N ARG A 18 2.08 -8.66 -1.92
CA ARG A 18 2.90 -8.65 -3.13
C ARG A 18 4.37 -8.81 -2.75
N ALA A 19 5.11 -9.52 -3.57
CA ALA A 19 6.54 -9.73 -3.33
C ALA A 19 7.39 -8.51 -3.70
N SER A 20 6.90 -7.67 -4.59
CA SER A 20 7.62 -6.49 -5.06
C SER A 20 7.08 -5.22 -4.42
N LEU A 21 7.99 -4.38 -3.92
CA LEU A 21 7.61 -3.08 -3.37
C LEU A 21 6.95 -2.19 -4.42
N LEU A 22 7.45 -2.19 -5.64
CA LEU A 22 6.88 -1.38 -6.71
C LEU A 22 5.46 -1.80 -7.04
N ILE A 23 5.21 -3.11 -7.08
CA ILE A 23 3.87 -3.62 -7.34
C ILE A 23 2.93 -3.31 -6.18
N ALA A 24 3.41 -3.47 -4.95
CA ALA A 24 2.63 -3.14 -3.77
C ALA A 24 2.27 -1.65 -3.74
N ALA A 25 3.23 -0.79 -4.02
CA ALA A 25 3.02 0.65 -4.05
C ALA A 25 2.04 1.06 -5.16
N ALA A 26 2.15 0.44 -6.33
CA ALA A 26 1.24 0.71 -7.43
C ALA A 26 -0.20 0.34 -7.06
N LYS A 27 -0.39 -0.79 -6.42
CA LYS A 27 -1.71 -1.23 -5.96
C LYS A 27 -2.27 -0.28 -4.91
N ALA A 28 -1.44 0.11 -3.95
CA ALA A 28 -1.82 1.06 -2.92
C ALA A 28 -2.26 2.40 -3.51
N ARG A 29 -1.52 2.88 -4.51
CA ARG A 29 -1.85 4.13 -5.18
C ARG A 29 -3.21 4.09 -5.87
N ILE A 30 -3.53 2.97 -6.52
CA ILE A 30 -4.83 2.80 -7.18
C ILE A 30 -5.95 2.92 -6.14
N TRP A 31 -5.81 2.26 -5.01
CA TRP A 31 -6.80 2.35 -3.94
C TRP A 31 -6.91 3.76 -3.37
N LEU A 32 -5.78 4.45 -3.18
CA LEU A 32 -5.80 5.83 -2.70
C LEU A 32 -6.57 6.74 -3.65
N GLU A 33 -6.40 6.55 -4.95
CA GLU A 33 -7.12 7.33 -5.96
C GLU A 33 -8.63 7.04 -5.94
N GLU A 34 -9.02 5.85 -5.49
CA GLU A 34 -10.42 5.47 -5.38
C GLU A 34 -11.04 5.89 -4.04
N GLY A 35 -10.29 6.54 -3.18
CA GLY A 35 -10.78 7.04 -1.90
C GLY A 35 -10.61 6.09 -0.73
N TRP A 36 -9.83 5.04 -0.88
CA TRP A 36 -9.55 4.10 0.20
C TRP A 36 -8.45 4.62 1.13
N GLU A 37 -8.54 4.25 2.39
CA GLU A 37 -7.42 4.40 3.32
C GLU A 37 -6.53 3.18 3.17
N VAL A 38 -5.24 3.40 2.90
CA VAL A 38 -4.33 2.32 2.58
C VAL A 38 -3.12 2.33 3.50
N SER A 39 -2.74 1.13 3.97
CA SER A 39 -1.51 0.91 4.71
C SER A 39 -0.69 -0.13 3.99
N VAL A 40 0.60 0.11 3.85
CA VAL A 40 1.54 -0.88 3.33
C VAL A 40 2.56 -1.18 4.40
N THR A 41 2.77 -2.47 4.67
CA THR A 41 3.72 -2.93 5.67
C THR A 41 4.73 -3.85 4.99
N ASP A 42 6.01 -3.66 5.29
CA ASP A 42 7.05 -4.53 4.72
C ASP A 42 7.17 -5.84 5.49
N ALA A 43 8.11 -6.68 5.06
CA ALA A 43 8.32 -8.00 5.66
C ALA A 43 8.81 -7.92 7.11
N ASP A 44 9.42 -6.81 7.49
CA ASP A 44 9.92 -6.60 8.85
C ASP A 44 8.86 -6.00 9.79
N GLY A 45 7.68 -5.73 9.26
CA GLY A 45 6.60 -5.15 10.03
C GLY A 45 6.62 -3.63 10.07
N ASN A 46 7.48 -2.98 9.30
CA ASN A 46 7.55 -1.53 9.24
C ASN A 46 6.48 -0.99 8.30
N ARG A 47 5.71 -0.04 8.79
CA ARG A 47 4.68 0.59 8.00
C ARG A 47 5.28 1.65 7.09
N LEU A 48 4.91 1.60 5.81
CA LEU A 48 5.32 2.60 4.84
C LEU A 48 4.29 3.73 4.82
N GLU A 49 4.76 4.94 5.03
CA GLU A 49 3.89 6.11 5.02
C GLU A 49 3.56 6.52 3.60
N ARG A 50 2.45 7.25 3.46
CA ARG A 50 2.00 7.76 2.18
C ARG A 50 3.08 8.60 1.49
N THR A 51 3.80 9.41 2.25
CA THR A 51 4.90 10.23 1.72
C THR A 51 5.94 9.37 1.02
N LYS A 52 6.29 8.23 1.63
CA LYS A 52 7.26 7.32 1.05
C LYS A 52 6.74 6.67 -0.23
N LEU A 53 5.46 6.32 -0.25
CA LEU A 53 4.83 5.78 -1.46
C LEU A 53 4.86 6.81 -2.59
N ASP A 54 4.58 8.07 -2.29
CA ASP A 54 4.63 9.15 -3.26
C ASP A 54 6.05 9.32 -3.82
N GLN A 55 7.08 9.19 -2.99
CA GLN A 55 8.47 9.27 -3.43
C GLN A 55 8.85 8.18 -4.41
N LEU A 56 8.26 6.99 -4.28
CA LEU A 56 8.53 5.90 -5.22
C LEU A 56 8.03 6.19 -6.63
N PHE A 57 7.04 7.06 -6.76
CA PHE A 57 6.46 7.44 -8.04
C PHE A 57 6.93 8.81 -8.53
N ALA A 58 7.65 9.54 -7.70
CA ALA A 58 8.24 10.83 -8.07
C ALA A 58 9.61 10.56 -8.70
N ALA A 59 9.62 10.30 -9.96
CA ALA A 59 10.87 10.02 -10.68
C ALA A 59 11.53 11.30 -11.14
#